data_c0573586c73888024a743f96de0a2958
#
_entry.id   c0573586c73888024a743f96de0a2958
#
_cell.length_a   1.000
_cell.length_b   1.000
_cell.length_c   1.000
_cell.angle_alpha   90.00
_cell.angle_beta   90.00
_cell.angle_gamma   90.00
#
_symmetry.space_group_name_H-M   'P 1'
#
loop_
_entity.id
_entity.type
_entity.pdbx_description
1 polymer ?
#
loop_
_entity_poly.entity_id
_entity_poly.type
_entity_poly.pdbx_seq_one_letter_code
_entity_poly.pdbx_strand_id
1 'polypeptide(L)'
;IEKKRGISVTSSAMDFEYNGHHINILDTPGHQDFSEDTYRTLTAADAAVMIIDVAKGVEAQTIKLFKVCRMRGIPIFTFVNKLDRHGKDPFELLEEIERVLGIRSYPMNWPIGMGSYFSGVYDRMKSRVE
;
A
#
# COMPACT_ATOMS: atom_id res chain seq x y z
N ILE A 1 19.66 10.39 -7.03
CA ILE A 1 19.10 9.54 -8.11
C ILE A 1 17.57 9.52 -7.98
N GLU A 2 17.02 9.27 -6.80
CA GLU A 2 15.58 9.24 -6.52
C GLU A 2 14.88 10.57 -6.85
N LYS A 3 15.48 11.71 -6.50
CA LYS A 3 14.94 13.04 -6.83
C LYS A 3 14.79 13.31 -8.32
N LYS A 4 15.62 12.68 -9.17
CA LYS A 4 15.52 12.82 -10.63
C LYS A 4 14.47 11.92 -11.26
N ARG A 5 14.16 10.77 -10.62
CA ARG A 5 13.23 9.77 -11.16
C ARG A 5 11.85 9.82 -10.51
N GLY A 6 11.71 10.46 -9.32
CA GLY A 6 10.49 10.49 -8.54
C GLY A 6 10.04 9.11 -8.01
N ILE A 7 10.96 8.14 -7.93
CA ILE A 7 10.76 6.77 -7.45
C ILE A 7 11.94 6.33 -6.58
N SER A 8 11.69 5.43 -5.64
CA SER A 8 12.73 4.77 -4.86
C SER A 8 13.52 3.78 -5.73
N VAL A 9 14.84 3.88 -5.70
CA VAL A 9 15.75 3.05 -6.52
C VAL A 9 16.38 1.91 -5.72
N THR A 10 16.51 2.08 -4.41
CA THR A 10 17.07 1.09 -3.50
C THR A 10 16.15 0.91 -2.29
N SER A 11 16.20 -0.26 -1.68
CA SER A 11 15.54 -0.48 -0.40
C SER A 11 16.14 0.42 0.66
N SER A 12 15.31 1.07 1.44
CA SER A 12 15.69 1.90 2.58
C SER A 12 15.04 1.40 3.85
N ALA A 13 15.72 1.60 4.98
CA ALA A 13 15.19 1.27 6.30
C ALA A 13 15.10 2.54 7.14
N MET A 14 14.02 2.66 7.88
CA MET A 14 13.78 3.74 8.85
C MET A 14 13.25 3.12 10.13
N ASP A 15 13.73 3.59 11.28
CA ASP A 15 13.24 3.15 12.57
C ASP A 15 12.80 4.34 13.44
N PHE A 16 11.79 4.12 14.26
CA PHE A 16 11.27 5.11 15.22
C PHE A 16 10.45 4.43 16.31
N GLU A 17 10.18 5.17 17.38
CA GLU A 17 9.27 4.74 18.42
C GLU A 17 7.89 5.39 18.27
N TYR A 18 6.85 4.58 18.44
CA TYR A 18 5.47 5.04 18.43
C TYR A 18 4.63 4.23 19.43
N ASN A 19 3.93 4.91 20.33
CA ASN A 19 3.10 4.30 21.38
C ASN A 19 3.80 3.16 22.17
N GLY A 20 5.07 3.36 22.53
CA GLY A 20 5.86 2.38 23.26
C GLY A 20 6.32 1.17 22.44
N HIS A 21 6.16 1.21 21.12
CA HIS A 21 6.64 0.19 20.20
C HIS A 21 7.78 0.72 19.34
N HIS A 22 8.78 -0.10 19.12
CA HIS A 22 9.84 0.18 18.18
C HIS A 22 9.41 -0.30 16.77
N ILE A 23 9.31 0.63 15.84
CA ILE A 23 8.82 0.37 14.49
C ILE A 23 9.95 0.51 13.50
N ASN A 24 10.16 -0.53 12.70
CA ASN A 24 11.09 -0.51 11.59
C ASN A 24 10.31 -0.54 10.27
N ILE A 25 10.46 0.49 9.45
CA ILE A 25 9.90 0.53 8.10
C ILE A 25 10.98 0.14 7.12
N LEU A 26 10.69 -0.89 6.34
CA LEU A 26 11.53 -1.36 5.24
C LEU A 26 10.83 -1.00 3.94
N ASP A 27 11.36 0.01 3.24
CA ASP A 27 10.79 0.43 1.96
C ASP A 27 11.33 -0.44 0.83
N THR A 28 10.44 -0.89 -0.04
CA THR A 28 10.80 -1.66 -1.24
C THR A 28 10.75 -0.77 -2.48
N PRO A 29 11.67 -0.95 -3.46
CA PRO A 29 11.61 -0.19 -4.69
C PRO A 29 10.30 -0.40 -5.43
N GLY A 30 9.64 0.70 -5.81
CA GLY A 30 8.32 0.68 -6.45
C GLY A 30 8.30 0.31 -7.93
N HIS A 31 9.46 0.09 -8.56
CA HIS A 31 9.57 -0.17 -10.00
C HIS A 31 10.04 -1.59 -10.31
N GLN A 32 9.86 -2.00 -11.54
CA GLN A 32 9.95 -3.36 -12.11
C GLN A 32 11.16 -4.24 -11.71
N ASP A 33 12.10 -3.69 -11.00
CA ASP A 33 13.27 -4.42 -10.52
C ASP A 33 12.91 -5.21 -9.24
N PHE A 34 12.31 -6.36 -9.48
CA PHE A 34 12.13 -7.38 -8.46
C PHE A 34 13.49 -7.98 -8.18
N SER A 35 14.30 -7.28 -7.38
CA SER A 35 15.60 -7.72 -7.00
C SER A 35 15.56 -8.73 -5.84
N GLU A 36 16.60 -9.51 -5.70
CA GLU A 36 16.81 -10.39 -4.54
C GLU A 36 16.67 -9.62 -3.21
N ASP A 37 17.02 -8.33 -3.19
CA ASP A 37 16.89 -7.47 -2.02
C ASP A 37 15.42 -7.26 -1.59
N THR A 38 14.47 -7.20 -2.52
CA THR A 38 13.04 -7.12 -2.21
C THR A 38 12.57 -8.38 -1.50
N TYR A 39 12.99 -9.56 -1.94
CA TYR A 39 12.68 -10.83 -1.27
C TYR A 39 13.27 -10.90 0.12
N ARG A 40 14.53 -10.47 0.30
CA ARG A 40 15.18 -10.42 1.61
C ARG A 40 14.46 -9.48 2.56
N THR A 41 14.07 -8.31 2.08
CA THR A 41 13.30 -7.33 2.84
C THR A 41 11.97 -7.93 3.32
N LEU A 42 11.22 -8.57 2.44
CA LEU A 42 9.96 -9.24 2.81
C LEU A 42 10.17 -10.40 3.79
N THR A 43 11.32 -11.09 3.71
CA THR A 43 11.65 -12.16 4.66
C THR A 43 11.83 -11.65 6.09
N ALA A 44 12.29 -10.43 6.24
CA ALA A 44 12.53 -9.80 7.55
C ALA A 44 11.29 -9.08 8.12
N ALA A 45 10.22 -8.93 7.35
CA ALA A 45 9.04 -8.18 7.76
C ALA A 45 8.03 -9.03 8.53
N ASP A 46 7.44 -8.45 9.59
CA ASP A 46 6.35 -9.05 10.37
C ASP A 46 4.97 -8.78 9.75
N ALA A 47 4.84 -7.68 9.01
CA ALA A 47 3.65 -7.28 8.30
C ALA A 47 4.03 -6.46 7.07
N ALA A 48 3.13 -6.35 6.11
CA ALA A 48 3.32 -5.55 4.90
C ALA A 48 2.20 -4.52 4.74
N VAL A 49 2.57 -3.33 4.28
CA VAL A 49 1.63 -2.33 3.79
C VAL A 49 1.73 -2.32 2.27
N MET A 50 0.68 -2.80 1.61
CA MET A 50 0.57 -2.80 0.16
C MET A 50 -0.01 -1.45 -0.30
N ILE A 51 0.77 -0.69 -1.03
CA ILE A 51 0.38 0.63 -1.52
C ILE A 51 -0.14 0.51 -2.95
N ILE A 52 -1.37 0.97 -3.18
CA ILE A 52 -2.03 1.00 -4.48
C ILE A 52 -2.24 2.44 -4.92
N ASP A 53 -1.81 2.76 -6.13
CA ASP A 53 -2.11 4.04 -6.77
C ASP A 53 -3.58 4.03 -7.24
N VAL A 54 -4.38 5.01 -6.81
CA VAL A 54 -5.81 5.07 -7.12
C VAL A 54 -6.11 5.10 -8.62
N ALA A 55 -5.23 5.65 -9.43
CA ALA A 55 -5.40 5.73 -10.87
C ALA A 55 -5.01 4.43 -11.58
N LYS A 56 -3.97 3.76 -11.10
CA LYS A 56 -3.43 2.55 -11.73
C LYS A 56 -4.12 1.27 -11.27
N GLY A 57 -4.58 1.24 -10.02
CA GLY A 57 -5.15 0.04 -9.42
C GLY A 57 -4.09 -1.03 -9.12
N VAL A 58 -4.47 -2.30 -9.26
CA VAL A 58 -3.60 -3.43 -8.95
C VAL A 58 -2.67 -3.71 -10.12
N GLU A 59 -1.40 -3.36 -9.98
CA GLU A 59 -0.37 -3.57 -10.98
C GLU A 59 0.25 -4.97 -10.90
N ALA A 60 0.88 -5.43 -11.97
CA ALA A 60 1.52 -6.75 -12.04
C ALA A 60 2.56 -6.96 -10.93
N GLN A 61 3.31 -5.92 -10.58
CA GLN A 61 4.29 -5.95 -9.50
C GLN A 61 3.63 -6.15 -8.13
N THR A 62 2.50 -5.48 -7.91
CA THR A 62 1.69 -5.65 -6.69
C THR A 62 1.24 -7.09 -6.52
N ILE A 63 0.81 -7.73 -7.61
CA ILE A 63 0.38 -9.14 -7.60
C ILE A 63 1.53 -10.07 -7.20
N LYS A 64 2.73 -9.84 -7.74
CA LYS A 64 3.92 -10.64 -7.41
C LYS A 64 4.29 -10.52 -5.93
N LEU A 65 4.37 -9.31 -5.41
CA LEU A 65 4.69 -9.04 -4.01
C LEU A 65 3.62 -9.60 -3.06
N PHE A 66 2.37 -9.44 -3.43
CA PHE A 66 1.24 -10.02 -2.68
C PHE A 66 1.36 -11.55 -2.57
N LYS A 67 1.66 -12.22 -3.67
CA LYS A 67 1.84 -13.68 -3.67
C LYS A 67 2.96 -14.13 -2.74
N VAL A 68 4.09 -13.42 -2.74
CA VAL A 68 5.22 -13.70 -1.85
C VAL A 68 4.82 -13.52 -0.38
N CYS A 69 4.17 -12.42 -0.03
CA CYS A 69 3.69 -12.20 1.34
C CYS A 69 2.71 -13.29 1.77
N ARG A 70 1.80 -13.68 0.91
CA ARG A 70 0.82 -14.73 1.21
C ARG A 70 1.46 -16.10 1.41
N MET A 71 2.42 -16.48 0.57
CA MET A 71 3.19 -17.72 0.73
C MET A 71 3.94 -17.80 2.06
N ARG A 72 4.38 -16.67 2.58
CA ARG A 72 5.11 -16.56 3.86
C ARG A 72 4.21 -16.32 5.06
N GLY A 73 2.90 -16.20 4.86
CA GLY A 73 1.95 -15.91 5.94
C GLY A 73 2.09 -14.50 6.53
N ILE A 74 2.64 -13.55 5.79
CA ILE A 74 2.80 -12.16 6.22
C ILE A 74 1.45 -11.46 6.12
N PRO A 75 0.90 -10.89 7.21
CA PRO A 75 -0.34 -10.12 7.16
C PRO A 75 -0.15 -8.85 6.32
N ILE A 76 -1.18 -8.50 5.54
CA ILE A 76 -1.13 -7.40 4.59
C ILE A 76 -2.23 -6.39 4.89
N PHE A 77 -1.82 -5.12 5.04
CA PHE A 77 -2.71 -3.98 5.01
C PHE A 77 -2.63 -3.30 3.65
N THR A 78 -3.77 -2.88 3.12
CA THR A 78 -3.80 -2.16 1.84
C THR A 78 -4.01 -0.67 2.10
N PHE A 79 -3.18 0.15 1.49
CA PHE A 79 -3.28 1.60 1.51
C PHE A 79 -3.46 2.14 0.09
N VAL A 80 -4.57 2.83 -0.15
CA VAL A 80 -4.82 3.50 -1.43
C VAL A 80 -4.26 4.91 -1.37
N ASN A 81 -3.32 5.20 -2.25
CA ASN A 81 -2.58 6.45 -2.30
C ASN A 81 -3.02 7.33 -3.48
N LYS A 82 -2.71 8.62 -3.40
CA LYS A 82 -2.92 9.64 -4.43
C LYS A 82 -4.39 9.95 -4.73
N LEU A 83 -5.24 9.90 -3.72
CA LEU A 83 -6.66 10.27 -3.84
C LEU A 83 -6.89 11.77 -4.15
N ASP A 84 -5.86 12.59 -4.01
CA ASP A 84 -5.79 13.97 -4.50
C ASP A 84 -5.78 14.07 -6.03
N ARG A 85 -5.70 12.95 -6.72
CA ARG A 85 -5.75 12.84 -8.18
C ARG A 85 -7.00 12.09 -8.63
N HIS A 86 -7.40 12.33 -9.90
CA HIS A 86 -8.44 11.52 -10.52
C HIS A 86 -7.96 10.07 -10.67
N GLY A 87 -8.81 9.14 -10.29
CA GLY A 87 -8.53 7.72 -10.37
C GLY A 87 -9.80 6.90 -10.45
N LYS A 88 -9.69 5.62 -10.14
CA LYS A 88 -10.81 4.68 -10.12
C LYS A 88 -11.76 5.01 -8.97
N ASP A 89 -13.04 4.76 -9.20
CA ASP A 89 -14.04 4.81 -8.12
C ASP A 89 -13.65 3.87 -6.98
N PRO A 90 -13.81 4.27 -5.70
CA PRO A 90 -13.44 3.44 -4.56
C PRO A 90 -14.10 2.06 -4.56
N PHE A 91 -15.35 1.93 -4.99
CA PHE A 91 -16.02 0.63 -5.09
C PHE A 91 -15.42 -0.25 -6.20
N GLU A 92 -15.15 0.33 -7.36
CA GLU A 92 -14.46 -0.37 -8.47
C GLU A 92 -13.08 -0.86 -8.04
N LEU A 93 -12.35 -0.04 -7.29
CA LEU A 93 -11.03 -0.39 -6.80
C LEU A 93 -11.07 -1.53 -5.78
N LEU A 94 -12.03 -1.52 -4.86
CA LEU A 94 -12.24 -2.63 -3.93
C LEU A 94 -12.56 -3.93 -4.67
N GLU A 95 -13.46 -3.86 -5.64
CA GLU A 95 -13.82 -5.02 -6.48
C GLU A 95 -12.61 -5.55 -7.26
N GLU A 96 -11.79 -4.66 -7.81
CA GLU A 96 -10.55 -5.03 -8.50
C GLU A 96 -9.57 -5.73 -7.55
N ILE A 97 -9.35 -5.20 -6.35
CA ILE A 97 -8.48 -5.80 -5.33
C ILE A 97 -8.96 -7.21 -4.98
N GLU A 98 -10.24 -7.37 -4.72
CA GLU A 98 -10.82 -8.67 -4.35
C GLU A 98 -10.72 -9.67 -5.50
N ARG A 99 -11.03 -9.27 -6.71
CA ARG A 99 -11.02 -10.13 -7.89
C ARG A 99 -9.60 -10.54 -8.29
N VAL A 100 -8.68 -9.58 -8.35
CA VAL A 100 -7.31 -9.81 -8.86
C VAL A 100 -6.45 -10.53 -7.83
N LEU A 101 -6.57 -10.19 -6.55
CA LEU A 101 -5.78 -10.78 -5.48
C LEU A 101 -6.46 -12.00 -4.82
N GLY A 102 -7.73 -12.24 -5.09
CA GLY A 102 -8.47 -13.37 -4.52
C GLY A 102 -8.67 -13.26 -3.01
N ILE A 103 -8.86 -12.06 -2.50
CA ILE A 103 -9.06 -11.77 -1.07
C ILE A 103 -10.39 -11.05 -0.85
N ARG A 104 -10.84 -11.00 0.39
CA ARG A 104 -11.90 -10.11 0.82
C ARG A 104 -11.31 -8.83 1.38
N SER A 105 -11.89 -7.69 1.01
CA SER A 105 -11.52 -6.37 1.51
C SER A 105 -12.46 -5.93 2.62
N TYR A 106 -11.89 -5.29 3.63
CA TYR A 106 -12.66 -4.61 4.66
C TYR A 106 -12.15 -3.18 4.79
N PRO A 107 -12.87 -2.17 4.27
CA PRO A 107 -12.42 -0.79 4.34
C PRO A 107 -12.46 -0.29 5.79
N MET A 108 -11.32 0.13 6.31
CA MET A 108 -11.18 0.72 7.65
C MET A 108 -11.58 2.18 7.65
N ASN A 109 -11.30 2.89 6.55
CA ASN A 109 -11.74 4.25 6.31
C ASN A 109 -12.26 4.38 4.87
N TRP A 110 -13.00 5.45 4.63
CA TRP A 110 -13.60 5.72 3.34
C TRP A 110 -13.30 7.14 2.88
N PRO A 111 -12.88 7.35 1.61
CA PRO A 111 -12.55 8.69 1.13
C PRO A 111 -13.79 9.57 0.98
N ILE A 112 -13.62 10.84 1.30
CA ILE A 112 -14.61 11.88 1.09
C ILE A 112 -14.16 12.71 -0.11
N GLY A 113 -14.79 12.49 -1.25
CA GLY A 113 -14.38 13.08 -2.51
C GLY A 113 -13.15 12.44 -3.13
N MET A 114 -12.77 12.91 -4.31
CA MET A 114 -11.60 12.47 -5.07
C MET A 114 -11.05 13.62 -5.91
N GLY A 115 -9.75 13.58 -6.22
CA GLY A 115 -9.09 14.62 -6.99
C GLY A 115 -9.12 15.95 -6.26
N SER A 116 -9.51 17.01 -6.94
CA SER A 116 -9.63 18.36 -6.34
C SER A 116 -10.71 18.48 -5.27
N TYR A 117 -11.62 17.51 -5.18
CA TYR A 117 -12.69 17.45 -4.17
C TYR A 117 -12.36 16.54 -2.98
N PHE A 118 -11.18 15.93 -2.96
CA PHE A 118 -10.75 15.14 -1.82
C PHE A 118 -10.61 16.03 -0.58
N SER A 119 -11.37 15.69 0.47
CA SER A 119 -11.50 16.52 1.68
C SER A 119 -11.06 15.80 2.96
N GLY A 120 -10.81 14.51 2.88
CA GLY A 120 -10.43 13.69 4.02
C GLY A 120 -10.96 12.28 3.94
N VAL A 121 -10.98 11.60 5.06
CA VAL A 121 -11.49 10.22 5.15
C VAL A 121 -12.47 10.09 6.31
N TYR A 122 -13.47 9.26 6.13
CA TYR A 122 -14.33 8.81 7.22
C TYR A 122 -13.72 7.57 7.87
N ASP A 123 -13.28 7.71 9.12
CA ASP A 123 -12.77 6.59 9.92
C ASP A 123 -13.95 5.76 10.44
N ARG A 124 -14.09 4.55 9.94
CA ARG A 124 -15.19 3.65 10.29
C ARG A 124 -15.06 3.07 11.69
N MET A 125 -13.84 2.96 12.22
CA MET A 125 -13.59 2.45 13.57
C MET A 125 -13.96 3.49 14.63
N LYS A 126 -13.60 4.74 14.38
CA LYS A 126 -13.87 5.85 15.30
C LYS A 126 -15.19 6.57 15.02
N SER A 127 -15.85 6.24 13.89
CA SER A 127 -17.10 6.87 13.42
C SER A 127 -16.99 8.39 13.32
N ARG A 128 -15.89 8.88 12.76
CA ARG A 128 -15.64 10.32 12.58
C ARG A 128 -14.87 10.61 11.29
N VAL A 129 -14.95 11.88 10.87
CA VAL A 129 -14.15 12.41 9.75
C VAL A 129 -12.78 12.86 10.26
N GLU A 130 -11.75 12.54 9.51
CA GLU A 130 -10.36 12.93 9.74
C GLU A 130 -9.78 13.66 8.52
#